data_c1b19ef7b66964c8ae4daea112c94f0f
#
_entry.id   c1b19ef7b66964c8ae4daea112c94f0f
#
_cell.length_a   1.000
_cell.length_b   1.000
_cell.length_c   1.000
_cell.angle_alpha   90.00
_cell.angle_beta   90.00
_cell.angle_gamma   90.00
#
_symmetry.space_group_name_H-M   'P 1'
#
loop_
_entity.id
_entity.type
_entity.pdbx_description
1 polymer ?
#
loop_
_entity_poly.entity_id
_entity_poly.type
_entity_poly.pdbx_seq_one_letter_code
_entity_poly.pdbx_strand_id
1 'polypeptide(L)'
;MTSASSPQTNAPARSVTELSADLKKTVEDTFGFVRVRGEISQPKLAGSGHCYLRLKDENACIDGIVWRGAYSKLSIKPEEGLEVIVTGRLTTYPGRSSYQIIIESMELAGEGALLKLLEERKRRLAAEGLFAPERKKPLPFLPRVIGVVTSPTGAVIRDILHRLNDRFPLHVLVWPVLVQGEGAAAQVAAAVEGFNRLPPGGRVPRPDLLIVARGGGSLEDLMAFNEEAVVRAVAASDIPVISAVGHETDTTLCDFAADLRAPTPTGAAEMAVPVRLDLLAQVRDDAARLDGSVRRMLDDRAMRVEGLARGIPALDRVIEEYAQRLDDRWERLGACGRAYLERRTAEVRHLGACLRSPREQIAGK
;
A
#
# COMPACT_ATOMS: atom_id res chain seq x y z
N MET A 1 -73.48 -18.71 -58.71
CA MET A 1 -74.00 -17.92 -57.57
C MET A 1 -73.99 -18.83 -56.36
N THR A 2 -72.93 -18.79 -55.59
CA THR A 2 -72.80 -19.50 -54.30
C THR A 2 -72.56 -18.46 -53.21
N SER A 3 -73.60 -18.13 -52.46
CA SER A 3 -73.57 -17.22 -51.31
C SER A 3 -72.77 -17.86 -50.19
N ALA A 4 -71.67 -17.23 -49.82
CA ALA A 4 -70.90 -17.54 -48.63
C ALA A 4 -71.70 -17.09 -47.39
N SER A 5 -72.20 -18.01 -46.60
CA SER A 5 -72.79 -17.76 -45.27
C SER A 5 -71.73 -17.30 -44.28
N SER A 6 -71.88 -16.08 -43.80
CA SER A 6 -71.10 -15.56 -42.69
C SER A 6 -71.37 -16.40 -41.45
N PRO A 7 -70.37 -16.79 -40.65
CA PRO A 7 -70.60 -17.51 -39.38
C PRO A 7 -71.28 -16.54 -38.40
N GLN A 8 -72.53 -16.78 -38.06
CA GLN A 8 -73.22 -16.11 -36.96
C GLN A 8 -72.63 -16.61 -35.65
N THR A 9 -71.68 -15.86 -35.11
CA THR A 9 -71.20 -16.08 -33.72
C THR A 9 -72.26 -15.54 -32.74
N ASN A 10 -72.82 -16.45 -31.95
CA ASN A 10 -73.78 -16.13 -30.90
C ASN A 10 -73.09 -15.56 -29.63
N ALA A 11 -71.97 -14.87 -29.81
CA ALA A 11 -71.24 -14.22 -28.74
C ALA A 11 -71.91 -12.89 -28.36
N PRO A 12 -72.21 -12.65 -27.10
CA PRO A 12 -72.81 -11.39 -26.66
C PRO A 12 -71.92 -10.20 -27.02
N ALA A 13 -72.51 -9.13 -27.53
CA ALA A 13 -71.80 -7.90 -27.83
C ALA A 13 -71.23 -7.28 -26.54
N ARG A 14 -69.94 -7.09 -26.45
CA ARG A 14 -69.21 -6.44 -25.35
C ARG A 14 -68.85 -4.99 -25.75
N SER A 15 -68.82 -4.10 -24.76
CA SER A 15 -68.31 -2.75 -24.95
C SER A 15 -66.77 -2.81 -25.12
N VAL A 16 -66.19 -1.78 -25.75
CA VAL A 16 -64.74 -1.61 -25.91
C VAL A 16 -64.04 -1.57 -24.54
N THR A 17 -64.69 -0.94 -23.58
CA THR A 17 -64.22 -0.81 -22.20
C THR A 17 -64.13 -2.16 -21.49
N GLU A 18 -65.21 -2.97 -21.61
CA GLU A 18 -65.23 -4.34 -21.02
C GLU A 18 -64.15 -5.21 -21.63
N LEU A 19 -64.03 -5.23 -22.96
CA LEU A 19 -62.98 -6.00 -23.64
C LEU A 19 -61.57 -5.55 -23.23
N SER A 20 -61.31 -4.21 -23.13
CA SER A 20 -60.02 -3.68 -22.69
C SER A 20 -59.70 -4.03 -21.25
N ALA A 21 -60.72 -4.07 -20.36
CA ALA A 21 -60.54 -4.47 -18.96
C ALA A 21 -60.21 -5.95 -18.83
N ASP A 22 -60.88 -6.81 -19.61
CA ASP A 22 -60.64 -8.26 -19.64
C ASP A 22 -59.21 -8.56 -20.19
N LEU A 23 -58.80 -7.87 -21.28
CA LEU A 23 -57.47 -8.00 -21.83
C LEU A 23 -56.40 -7.54 -20.84
N LYS A 24 -56.61 -6.41 -20.16
CA LYS A 24 -55.70 -5.93 -19.13
C LYS A 24 -55.55 -6.94 -18.03
N LYS A 25 -56.61 -7.48 -17.49
CA LYS A 25 -56.60 -8.49 -16.45
C LYS A 25 -55.83 -9.75 -16.92
N THR A 26 -56.15 -10.24 -18.13
CA THR A 26 -55.51 -11.44 -18.67
C THR A 26 -53.98 -11.23 -18.86
N VAL A 27 -53.56 -10.06 -19.33
CA VAL A 27 -52.16 -9.74 -19.51
C VAL A 27 -51.44 -9.61 -18.16
N GLU A 28 -52.03 -8.91 -17.18
CA GLU A 28 -51.46 -8.74 -15.85
C GLU A 28 -51.39 -10.09 -15.07
N ASP A 29 -52.41 -10.96 -15.18
CA ASP A 29 -52.43 -12.27 -14.55
C ASP A 29 -51.45 -13.28 -15.18
N THR A 30 -51.23 -13.20 -16.50
CA THR A 30 -50.32 -14.10 -17.23
C THR A 30 -48.86 -13.64 -17.20
N PHE A 31 -48.60 -12.33 -17.27
CA PHE A 31 -47.30 -11.73 -17.38
C PHE A 31 -47.01 -10.73 -16.23
N GLY A 32 -47.44 -11.11 -15.01
CA GLY A 32 -47.36 -10.27 -13.82
C GLY A 32 -45.97 -9.75 -13.48
N PHE A 33 -44.93 -10.53 -13.83
CA PHE A 33 -43.53 -10.13 -13.64
C PHE A 33 -42.67 -10.71 -14.79
N VAL A 34 -42.01 -9.85 -15.57
CA VAL A 34 -41.24 -10.25 -16.74
C VAL A 34 -39.85 -9.64 -16.74
N ARG A 35 -38.92 -10.37 -17.31
CA ARG A 35 -37.57 -9.84 -17.68
C ARG A 35 -37.50 -9.77 -19.19
N VAL A 36 -37.23 -8.57 -19.71
CA VAL A 36 -37.17 -8.30 -21.15
C VAL A 36 -35.81 -7.70 -21.49
N ARG A 37 -35.12 -8.30 -22.47
CA ARG A 37 -33.88 -7.76 -23.05
C ARG A 37 -34.25 -6.94 -24.28
N GLY A 38 -33.64 -5.75 -24.40
CA GLY A 38 -33.83 -4.88 -25.54
C GLY A 38 -32.92 -3.67 -25.50
N GLU A 39 -32.78 -3.01 -26.65
CA GLU A 39 -32.07 -1.75 -26.79
C GLU A 39 -33.00 -0.58 -26.44
N ILE A 40 -32.54 0.36 -25.63
CA ILE A 40 -33.28 1.56 -25.28
C ILE A 40 -33.34 2.49 -26.48
N SER A 41 -34.54 2.95 -26.79
CA SER A 41 -34.78 4.00 -27.80
C SER A 41 -35.72 5.06 -27.24
N GLN A 42 -35.46 6.32 -27.63
CA GLN A 42 -36.26 7.49 -27.29
C GLN A 42 -36.48 7.70 -25.78
N PRO A 43 -35.45 7.63 -24.94
CA PRO A 43 -35.61 7.88 -23.52
C PRO A 43 -35.97 9.36 -23.29
N LYS A 44 -37.09 9.61 -22.58
CA LYS A 44 -37.60 10.95 -22.30
C LYS A 44 -37.97 11.09 -20.83
N LEU A 45 -37.26 11.94 -20.13
CA LEU A 45 -37.61 12.31 -18.76
C LEU A 45 -38.68 13.42 -18.81
N ALA A 46 -39.87 13.13 -18.31
CA ALA A 46 -40.97 14.09 -18.21
C ALA A 46 -40.78 15.03 -17.01
N GLY A 47 -41.36 16.23 -17.06
CA GLY A 47 -41.35 17.18 -15.95
C GLY A 47 -41.94 16.64 -14.64
N SER A 48 -42.75 15.58 -14.69
CA SER A 48 -43.29 14.84 -13.55
C SER A 48 -42.26 13.92 -12.86
N GLY A 49 -41.07 13.77 -13.43
CA GLY A 49 -40.02 12.89 -12.95
C GLY A 49 -40.15 11.41 -13.37
N HIS A 50 -41.11 11.09 -14.23
CA HIS A 50 -41.24 9.77 -14.85
C HIS A 50 -40.39 9.70 -16.12
N CYS A 51 -39.73 8.57 -16.35
CA CYS A 51 -39.00 8.35 -17.58
C CYS A 51 -39.82 7.40 -18.49
N TYR A 52 -40.06 7.86 -19.72
CA TYR A 52 -40.66 7.08 -20.79
C TYR A 52 -39.58 6.67 -21.75
N LEU A 53 -39.56 5.42 -22.17
CA LEU A 53 -38.59 4.87 -23.11
C LEU A 53 -39.27 3.80 -23.96
N ARG A 54 -38.60 3.39 -25.02
CA ARG A 54 -38.99 2.24 -25.83
C ARG A 54 -37.87 1.23 -25.81
N LEU A 55 -38.22 -0.03 -25.57
CA LEU A 55 -37.29 -1.15 -25.75
C LEU A 55 -37.56 -1.76 -27.13
N LYS A 56 -36.52 -1.96 -27.90
CA LYS A 56 -36.59 -2.58 -29.24
C LYS A 56 -35.58 -3.73 -29.34
N ASP A 57 -35.93 -4.73 -30.11
CA ASP A 57 -35.01 -5.71 -30.70
C ASP A 57 -35.11 -5.66 -32.23
N GLU A 58 -34.56 -6.65 -32.90
CA GLU A 58 -34.54 -6.71 -34.39
C GLU A 58 -35.96 -6.71 -35.01
N ASN A 59 -36.97 -7.21 -34.29
CA ASN A 59 -38.29 -7.50 -34.87
C ASN A 59 -39.45 -6.86 -34.10
N ALA A 60 -39.24 -6.40 -32.89
CA ALA A 60 -40.32 -5.91 -32.00
C ALA A 60 -39.90 -4.70 -31.18
N CYS A 61 -40.93 -3.97 -30.71
CA CYS A 61 -40.71 -2.90 -29.77
C CYS A 61 -41.83 -2.89 -28.70
N ILE A 62 -41.50 -2.44 -27.49
CA ILE A 62 -42.43 -2.27 -26.39
C ILE A 62 -42.16 -0.96 -25.67
N ASP A 63 -43.25 -0.23 -25.35
CA ASP A 63 -43.14 1.00 -24.59
C ASP A 63 -42.87 0.68 -23.11
N GLY A 64 -41.93 1.41 -22.49
CA GLY A 64 -41.53 1.27 -21.10
C GLY A 64 -41.75 2.53 -20.29
N ILE A 65 -42.15 2.38 -19.06
CA ILE A 65 -42.31 3.48 -18.10
C ILE A 65 -41.52 3.16 -16.85
N VAL A 66 -40.67 4.11 -16.43
CA VAL A 66 -40.01 4.11 -15.12
C VAL A 66 -40.64 5.21 -14.28
N TRP A 67 -41.31 4.81 -13.20
CA TRP A 67 -41.90 5.76 -12.28
C TRP A 67 -40.85 6.56 -11.51
N ARG A 68 -41.13 7.79 -11.09
CA ARG A 68 -40.18 8.67 -10.40
C ARG A 68 -39.46 7.99 -9.22
N GLY A 69 -40.17 7.21 -8.41
CA GLY A 69 -39.62 6.50 -7.25
C GLY A 69 -38.69 5.35 -7.63
N ALA A 70 -38.89 4.70 -8.77
CA ALA A 70 -38.01 3.68 -9.32
C ALA A 70 -36.82 4.33 -10.05
N TYR A 71 -37.05 5.42 -10.81
CA TYR A 71 -36.03 6.12 -11.57
C TYR A 71 -34.86 6.61 -10.69
N SER A 72 -35.15 7.11 -9.48
CA SER A 72 -34.11 7.53 -8.53
C SER A 72 -33.29 6.37 -7.95
N LYS A 73 -33.80 5.14 -8.03
CA LYS A 73 -33.17 3.93 -7.50
C LYS A 73 -32.47 3.09 -8.58
N LEU A 74 -32.65 3.44 -9.86
CA LEU A 74 -31.97 2.74 -10.95
C LEU A 74 -30.47 2.90 -10.82
N SER A 75 -29.74 1.78 -10.91
CA SER A 75 -28.29 1.74 -10.97
C SER A 75 -27.74 2.33 -12.28
N ILE A 76 -28.56 2.34 -13.33
CA ILE A 76 -28.18 2.80 -14.66
C ILE A 76 -29.25 3.78 -15.14
N LYS A 77 -28.80 4.95 -15.66
CA LYS A 77 -29.71 5.90 -16.30
C LYS A 77 -30.00 5.45 -17.71
N PRO A 78 -31.29 5.46 -18.14
CA PRO A 78 -31.66 5.11 -19.51
C PRO A 78 -31.06 6.11 -20.51
N GLU A 79 -30.23 5.61 -21.43
CA GLU A 79 -29.61 6.35 -22.52
C GLU A 79 -29.93 5.68 -23.86
N GLU A 80 -30.00 6.46 -24.95
CA GLU A 80 -30.25 5.97 -26.30
C GLU A 80 -29.21 4.96 -26.72
N GLY A 81 -29.62 3.82 -27.27
CA GLY A 81 -28.73 2.79 -27.79
C GLY A 81 -28.17 1.80 -26.75
N LEU A 82 -28.51 1.96 -25.45
CA LEU A 82 -28.07 0.99 -24.43
C LEU A 82 -28.87 -0.30 -24.53
N GLU A 83 -28.18 -1.44 -24.59
CA GLU A 83 -28.78 -2.76 -24.49
C GLU A 83 -28.95 -3.15 -23.02
N VAL A 84 -30.19 -3.35 -22.57
CA VAL A 84 -30.53 -3.57 -21.17
C VAL A 84 -31.41 -4.79 -20.99
N ILE A 85 -31.39 -5.37 -19.78
CA ILE A 85 -32.39 -6.29 -19.27
C ILE A 85 -33.22 -5.51 -18.26
N VAL A 86 -34.48 -5.28 -18.58
CA VAL A 86 -35.41 -4.65 -17.67
C VAL A 86 -36.27 -5.70 -16.98
N THR A 87 -36.55 -5.47 -15.72
CA THR A 87 -37.43 -6.31 -14.93
C THR A 87 -38.61 -5.46 -14.47
N GLY A 88 -39.82 -5.96 -14.67
CA GLY A 88 -41.01 -5.19 -14.36
C GLY A 88 -42.30 -5.95 -14.64
N ARG A 89 -43.41 -5.18 -14.60
CA ARG A 89 -44.77 -5.73 -14.82
C ARG A 89 -45.31 -5.27 -16.17
N LEU A 90 -45.87 -6.18 -16.91
CA LEU A 90 -46.56 -5.89 -18.17
C LEU A 90 -47.97 -5.37 -17.86
N THR A 91 -48.41 -4.31 -18.48
CA THR A 91 -49.77 -3.77 -18.37
C THR A 91 -50.25 -3.24 -19.70
N THR A 92 -51.55 -3.03 -19.84
CA THR A 92 -52.12 -2.38 -21.02
C THR A 92 -52.62 -0.99 -20.72
N TYR A 93 -52.47 -0.09 -21.68
CA TYR A 93 -53.02 1.27 -21.61
C TYR A 93 -54.35 1.32 -22.38
N PRO A 94 -55.54 1.36 -21.69
CA PRO A 94 -56.83 1.24 -22.36
C PRO A 94 -57.10 2.33 -23.40
N GLY A 95 -56.59 3.54 -23.21
CA GLY A 95 -56.86 4.68 -24.11
C GLY A 95 -56.23 4.57 -25.50
N ARG A 96 -55.24 3.63 -25.72
CA ARG A 96 -54.60 3.37 -27.03
C ARG A 96 -54.51 1.90 -27.38
N SER A 97 -55.09 1.02 -26.58
CA SER A 97 -55.00 -0.44 -26.70
C SER A 97 -53.54 -0.94 -26.93
N SER A 98 -52.55 -0.29 -26.27
CA SER A 98 -51.18 -0.61 -26.31
C SER A 98 -50.71 -1.30 -25.03
N TYR A 99 -49.72 -2.22 -25.16
CA TYR A 99 -49.06 -2.81 -23.97
C TYR A 99 -47.81 -2.02 -23.66
N GLN A 100 -47.48 -1.96 -22.38
CA GLN A 100 -46.31 -1.27 -21.88
C GLN A 100 -45.73 -2.03 -20.66
N ILE A 101 -44.44 -1.93 -20.46
CA ILE A 101 -43.77 -2.48 -19.28
C ILE A 101 -43.53 -1.38 -18.23
N ILE A 102 -44.00 -1.63 -17.01
CA ILE A 102 -43.65 -0.80 -15.85
C ILE A 102 -42.33 -1.35 -15.31
N ILE A 103 -41.25 -0.62 -15.53
CA ILE A 103 -39.89 -1.02 -15.20
C ILE A 103 -39.61 -0.73 -13.73
N GLU A 104 -39.23 -1.75 -12.98
CA GLU A 104 -38.85 -1.67 -11.57
C GLU A 104 -37.32 -1.69 -11.37
N SER A 105 -36.59 -2.46 -12.19
CA SER A 105 -35.13 -2.49 -12.22
C SER A 105 -34.61 -2.60 -13.64
N MET A 106 -33.37 -2.15 -13.85
CA MET A 106 -32.68 -2.15 -15.12
C MET A 106 -31.21 -2.55 -14.91
N GLU A 107 -30.74 -3.51 -15.72
CA GLU A 107 -29.37 -4.02 -15.72
C GLU A 107 -28.84 -3.95 -17.16
N LEU A 108 -27.53 -3.77 -17.37
CA LEU A 108 -26.94 -3.87 -18.70
C LEU A 108 -27.02 -5.31 -19.22
N ALA A 109 -27.39 -5.49 -20.50
CA ALA A 109 -27.59 -6.79 -21.11
C ALA A 109 -26.24 -7.43 -21.47
N GLY A 110 -25.28 -7.55 -20.86
CA GLY A 110 -23.97 -8.16 -21.09
C GLY A 110 -23.21 -8.43 -19.77
N GLU A 111 -23.54 -7.66 -18.73
CA GLU A 111 -22.82 -7.66 -17.47
C GLU A 111 -22.83 -9.02 -16.77
N GLY A 112 -23.95 -9.72 -16.77
CA GLY A 112 -24.04 -11.03 -16.14
C GLY A 112 -23.23 -12.13 -16.86
N ALA A 113 -23.16 -12.12 -18.18
CA ALA A 113 -22.31 -13.02 -18.94
C ALA A 113 -20.82 -12.70 -18.75
N LEU A 114 -20.50 -11.41 -18.69
CA LEU A 114 -19.15 -10.89 -18.46
C LEU A 114 -18.65 -11.25 -17.06
N LEU A 115 -19.48 -11.05 -16.03
CA LEU A 115 -19.15 -11.41 -14.64
C LEU A 115 -18.93 -12.92 -14.50
N LYS A 116 -19.73 -13.75 -15.16
CA LYS A 116 -19.54 -15.20 -15.17
C LYS A 116 -18.20 -15.59 -15.80
N LEU A 117 -17.86 -14.99 -16.95
CA LEU A 117 -16.58 -15.20 -17.62
C LEU A 117 -15.40 -14.78 -16.71
N LEU A 118 -15.52 -13.67 -16.01
CA LEU A 118 -14.50 -13.19 -15.08
C LEU A 118 -14.30 -14.13 -13.91
N GLU A 119 -15.41 -14.66 -13.34
CA GLU A 119 -15.33 -15.59 -12.23
C GLU A 119 -14.72 -16.94 -12.64
N GLU A 120 -15.06 -17.46 -13.83
CA GLU A 120 -14.45 -18.66 -14.39
C GLU A 120 -12.94 -18.44 -14.64
N ARG A 121 -12.55 -17.30 -15.22
CA ARG A 121 -11.14 -16.92 -15.44
C ARG A 121 -10.39 -16.80 -14.12
N LYS A 122 -10.96 -16.10 -13.15
CA LYS A 122 -10.40 -15.97 -11.80
C LYS A 122 -10.12 -17.31 -11.15
N ARG A 123 -11.11 -18.22 -11.19
CA ARG A 123 -10.98 -19.57 -10.61
C ARG A 123 -9.86 -20.36 -11.28
N ARG A 124 -9.75 -20.31 -12.61
CA ARG A 124 -8.70 -21.00 -13.36
C ARG A 124 -7.31 -20.46 -13.00
N LEU A 125 -7.11 -19.15 -13.03
CA LEU A 125 -5.82 -18.51 -12.74
C LEU A 125 -5.44 -18.67 -11.26
N ALA A 126 -6.40 -18.68 -10.35
CA ALA A 126 -6.17 -19.00 -8.94
C ALA A 126 -5.73 -20.45 -8.74
N ALA A 127 -6.31 -21.42 -9.46
CA ALA A 127 -5.90 -22.82 -9.42
C ALA A 127 -4.46 -23.03 -9.93
N GLU A 128 -3.98 -22.18 -10.84
CA GLU A 128 -2.58 -22.14 -11.31
C GLU A 128 -1.64 -21.47 -10.28
N GLY A 129 -2.16 -20.94 -9.18
CA GLY A 129 -1.37 -20.28 -8.13
C GLY A 129 -0.87 -18.88 -8.48
N LEU A 130 -1.40 -18.21 -9.53
CA LEU A 130 -0.93 -16.89 -9.95
C LEU A 130 -1.24 -15.78 -8.93
N PHE A 131 -2.19 -16.01 -8.02
CA PHE A 131 -2.60 -15.08 -6.97
C PHE A 131 -2.07 -15.44 -5.58
N ALA A 132 -1.20 -16.46 -5.50
CA ALA A 132 -0.67 -16.96 -4.24
C ALA A 132 0.14 -15.86 -3.50
N PRO A 133 -0.11 -15.64 -2.19
CA PRO A 133 0.58 -14.63 -1.41
C PRO A 133 2.11 -14.78 -1.39
N GLU A 134 2.59 -16.03 -1.50
CA GLU A 134 4.01 -16.38 -1.50
C GLU A 134 4.77 -15.87 -2.73
N ARG A 135 4.04 -15.55 -3.80
CA ARG A 135 4.62 -14.96 -5.03
C ARG A 135 4.81 -13.47 -4.93
N LYS A 136 4.10 -12.81 -4.00
CA LYS A 136 4.10 -11.35 -3.87
C LYS A 136 5.42 -10.86 -3.30
N LYS A 137 6.02 -9.91 -4.01
CA LYS A 137 7.31 -9.32 -3.69
C LYS A 137 7.11 -8.11 -2.77
N PRO A 138 7.99 -7.92 -1.78
CA PRO A 138 7.99 -6.68 -1.00
C PRO A 138 8.34 -5.50 -1.90
N LEU A 139 7.67 -4.37 -1.68
CA LEU A 139 8.01 -3.14 -2.37
C LEU A 139 9.34 -2.57 -1.85
N PRO A 140 10.17 -1.98 -2.71
CA PRO A 140 11.38 -1.29 -2.27
C PRO A 140 10.99 -0.07 -1.42
N PHE A 141 11.66 0.11 -0.27
CA PHE A 141 11.40 1.25 0.61
C PHE A 141 11.60 2.61 -0.08
N LEU A 142 12.63 2.71 -0.92
CA LEU A 142 12.96 3.92 -1.67
C LEU A 142 13.42 3.56 -3.09
N PRO A 143 12.48 3.43 -4.05
CA PRO A 143 12.84 3.16 -5.44
C PRO A 143 13.61 4.34 -6.03
N ARG A 144 14.56 4.09 -6.89
CA ARG A 144 15.29 5.11 -7.66
C ARG A 144 14.54 5.50 -8.92
N VAL A 145 13.92 4.50 -9.54
CA VAL A 145 13.19 4.65 -10.80
C VAL A 145 11.87 3.92 -10.70
N ILE A 146 10.77 4.59 -11.01
CA ILE A 146 9.44 4.00 -11.11
C ILE A 146 9.04 3.92 -12.58
N GLY A 147 8.62 2.73 -13.02
CA GLY A 147 7.99 2.53 -14.32
C GLY A 147 6.47 2.67 -14.19
N VAL A 148 5.85 3.47 -15.05
CA VAL A 148 4.39 3.65 -15.07
C VAL A 148 3.84 3.17 -16.41
N VAL A 149 2.92 2.21 -16.36
CA VAL A 149 2.19 1.69 -17.52
C VAL A 149 0.80 2.32 -17.51
N THR A 150 0.58 3.30 -18.38
CA THR A 150 -0.69 4.04 -18.46
C THR A 150 -0.80 4.82 -19.78
N SER A 151 -1.93 5.48 -20.01
CA SER A 151 -2.09 6.40 -21.12
C SER A 151 -1.28 7.69 -20.90
N PRO A 152 -0.53 8.17 -21.90
CA PRO A 152 0.33 9.36 -21.76
C PRO A 152 -0.45 10.67 -21.65
N THR A 153 -1.70 10.72 -22.09
CA THR A 153 -2.54 11.93 -22.15
C THR A 153 -3.59 12.00 -21.04
N GLY A 154 -3.74 10.93 -20.26
CA GLY A 154 -4.76 10.81 -19.20
C GLY A 154 -4.53 11.72 -18.00
N ALA A 155 -5.57 11.95 -17.19
CA ALA A 155 -5.45 12.60 -15.88
C ALA A 155 -4.56 11.77 -14.94
N VAL A 156 -4.67 10.44 -15.03
CA VAL A 156 -3.97 9.45 -14.18
C VAL A 156 -2.47 9.69 -14.09
N ILE A 157 -1.80 9.87 -15.23
CA ILE A 157 -0.35 10.09 -15.21
C ILE A 157 0.02 11.43 -14.56
N ARG A 158 -0.79 12.47 -14.77
CA ARG A 158 -0.58 13.78 -14.13
C ARG A 158 -0.76 13.70 -12.61
N ASP A 159 -1.76 12.97 -12.16
CA ASP A 159 -2.05 12.78 -10.74
C ASP A 159 -0.93 11.98 -10.05
N ILE A 160 -0.43 10.91 -10.69
CA ILE A 160 0.73 10.15 -10.20
C ILE A 160 1.97 11.03 -10.11
N LEU A 161 2.31 11.76 -11.19
CA LEU A 161 3.50 12.62 -11.21
C LEU A 161 3.41 13.75 -10.19
N HIS A 162 2.24 14.37 -10.05
CA HIS A 162 2.01 15.41 -9.05
C HIS A 162 2.22 14.87 -7.63
N ARG A 163 1.62 13.74 -7.32
CA ARG A 163 1.75 13.12 -6.00
C ARG A 163 3.16 12.64 -5.68
N LEU A 164 3.87 12.06 -6.65
CA LEU A 164 5.28 11.68 -6.49
C LEU A 164 6.18 12.91 -6.27
N ASN A 165 5.95 14.00 -7.01
CA ASN A 165 6.72 15.24 -6.84
C ASN A 165 6.52 15.85 -5.46
N ASP A 166 5.31 15.82 -4.92
CA ASP A 166 5.01 16.35 -3.58
C ASP A 166 5.64 15.52 -2.46
N ARG A 167 5.64 14.18 -2.60
CA ARG A 167 6.12 13.29 -1.54
C ARG A 167 7.62 13.02 -1.62
N PHE A 168 8.07 12.58 -2.79
CA PHE A 168 9.47 12.25 -3.05
C PHE A 168 9.76 12.34 -4.55
N PRO A 169 10.30 13.45 -5.05
CA PRO A 169 10.69 13.58 -6.45
C PRO A 169 11.72 12.53 -6.84
N LEU A 170 11.41 11.76 -7.89
CA LEU A 170 12.27 10.71 -8.41
C LEU A 170 12.11 10.55 -9.92
N HIS A 171 12.91 9.68 -10.52
CA HIS A 171 12.86 9.43 -11.96
C HIS A 171 11.69 8.50 -12.29
N VAL A 172 10.78 8.97 -13.16
CA VAL A 172 9.62 8.20 -13.64
C VAL A 172 9.79 7.91 -15.13
N LEU A 173 9.67 6.64 -15.48
CA LEU A 173 9.62 6.18 -16.87
C LEU A 173 8.18 5.84 -17.22
N VAL A 174 7.61 6.46 -18.23
CA VAL A 174 6.26 6.17 -18.68
C VAL A 174 6.34 5.29 -19.91
N TRP A 175 5.67 4.13 -19.86
CA TRP A 175 5.41 3.31 -21.05
C TRP A 175 4.01 3.59 -21.53
N PRO A 176 3.86 4.32 -22.65
CA PRO A 176 2.56 4.72 -23.14
C PRO A 176 1.80 3.52 -23.73
N VAL A 177 0.59 3.29 -23.24
CA VAL A 177 -0.30 2.21 -23.68
C VAL A 177 -1.73 2.70 -23.82
N LEU A 178 -2.53 1.97 -24.61
CA LEU A 178 -3.98 2.07 -24.52
C LEU A 178 -4.45 1.42 -23.21
N VAL A 179 -5.35 2.09 -22.50
CA VAL A 179 -5.88 1.61 -21.21
C VAL A 179 -7.32 1.10 -21.31
N GLN A 180 -7.89 1.11 -22.51
CA GLN A 180 -9.23 0.60 -22.82
C GLN A 180 -9.35 0.29 -24.32
N GLY A 181 -10.36 -0.49 -24.67
CA GLY A 181 -10.64 -0.88 -26.07
C GLY A 181 -9.78 -2.05 -26.55
N GLU A 182 -9.97 -2.36 -27.82
CA GLU A 182 -9.30 -3.49 -28.48
C GLU A 182 -7.77 -3.29 -28.50
N GLY A 183 -7.01 -4.33 -28.16
CA GLY A 183 -5.54 -4.29 -28.13
C GLY A 183 -4.91 -3.68 -26.87
N ALA A 184 -5.69 -3.09 -25.96
CA ALA A 184 -5.17 -2.51 -24.73
C ALA A 184 -4.47 -3.56 -23.85
N ALA A 185 -5.07 -4.73 -23.67
CA ALA A 185 -4.50 -5.81 -22.87
C ALA A 185 -3.12 -6.27 -23.38
N ALA A 186 -2.98 -6.42 -24.70
CA ALA A 186 -1.71 -6.82 -25.32
C ALA A 186 -0.63 -5.75 -25.11
N GLN A 187 -0.98 -4.46 -25.22
CA GLN A 187 -0.04 -3.37 -24.99
C GLN A 187 0.40 -3.27 -23.52
N VAL A 188 -0.53 -3.43 -22.57
CA VAL A 188 -0.22 -3.45 -21.13
C VAL A 188 0.71 -4.61 -20.78
N ALA A 189 0.40 -5.83 -21.24
CA ALA A 189 1.25 -6.99 -21.04
C ALA A 189 2.65 -6.78 -21.64
N ALA A 190 2.74 -6.32 -22.89
CA ALA A 190 4.01 -6.04 -23.56
C ALA A 190 4.82 -4.94 -22.84
N ALA A 191 4.17 -3.94 -22.25
CA ALA A 191 4.83 -2.88 -21.50
C ALA A 191 5.45 -3.42 -20.18
N VAL A 192 4.71 -4.24 -19.42
CA VAL A 192 5.22 -4.89 -18.22
C VAL A 192 6.42 -5.79 -18.55
N GLU A 193 6.30 -6.64 -19.56
CA GLU A 193 7.41 -7.48 -20.03
C GLU A 193 8.58 -6.65 -20.55
N GLY A 194 8.30 -5.55 -21.27
CA GLY A 194 9.31 -4.64 -21.80
C GLY A 194 10.17 -4.01 -20.71
N PHE A 195 9.57 -3.54 -19.63
CA PHE A 195 10.31 -3.05 -18.46
C PHE A 195 11.17 -4.14 -17.82
N ASN A 196 10.66 -5.38 -17.76
CA ASN A 196 11.42 -6.51 -17.20
C ASN A 196 12.61 -6.91 -18.06
N ARG A 197 12.55 -6.70 -19.39
CA ARG A 197 13.65 -6.99 -20.33
C ARG A 197 14.75 -5.91 -20.33
N LEU A 198 14.54 -4.76 -19.69
CA LEU A 198 15.58 -3.75 -19.62
C LEU A 198 16.79 -4.26 -18.83
N PRO A 199 18.00 -4.18 -19.42
CA PRO A 199 19.20 -4.66 -18.75
C PRO A 199 19.57 -3.74 -17.59
N PRO A 200 20.04 -4.27 -16.45
CA PRO A 200 20.61 -3.46 -15.39
C PRO A 200 21.78 -2.62 -15.91
N GLY A 201 21.79 -1.31 -15.63
CA GLY A 201 22.85 -0.41 -16.09
C GLY A 201 22.78 -0.04 -17.58
N GLY A 202 21.69 -0.34 -18.28
CA GLY A 202 21.47 0.07 -19.66
C GLY A 202 21.27 1.57 -19.83
N ARG A 203 21.20 2.04 -21.10
CA ARG A 203 20.96 3.44 -21.41
C ARG A 203 19.63 3.96 -20.84
N VAL A 204 18.62 3.11 -20.80
CA VAL A 204 17.35 3.35 -20.11
C VAL A 204 17.43 2.58 -18.80
N PRO A 205 17.33 3.24 -17.64
CA PRO A 205 17.43 2.56 -16.36
C PRO A 205 16.25 1.60 -16.17
N ARG A 206 16.54 0.39 -15.67
CA ARG A 206 15.50 -0.56 -15.29
C ARG A 206 14.77 -0.04 -14.06
N PRO A 207 13.42 0.01 -14.05
CA PRO A 207 12.65 0.41 -12.87
C PRO A 207 12.83 -0.55 -11.69
N ASP A 208 12.81 0.00 -10.48
CA ASP A 208 12.79 -0.78 -9.24
C ASP A 208 11.36 -1.15 -8.82
N LEU A 209 10.37 -0.45 -9.37
CA LEU A 209 8.95 -0.61 -9.09
C LEU A 209 8.12 -0.26 -10.33
N LEU A 210 7.06 -1.01 -10.59
CA LEU A 210 6.08 -0.72 -11.65
C LEU A 210 4.76 -0.27 -11.04
N ILE A 211 4.11 0.69 -11.70
CA ILE A 211 2.72 1.07 -11.44
C ILE A 211 1.92 0.84 -12.72
N VAL A 212 0.94 -0.06 -12.66
CA VAL A 212 -0.03 -0.26 -13.73
C VAL A 212 -1.28 0.50 -13.33
N ALA A 213 -1.61 1.57 -14.07
CA ALA A 213 -2.63 2.51 -13.63
C ALA A 213 -3.64 2.86 -14.72
N ARG A 214 -4.91 2.91 -14.30
CA ARG A 214 -6.04 3.40 -15.07
C ARG A 214 -7.05 4.04 -14.12
N GLY A 215 -7.66 5.15 -14.54
CA GLY A 215 -8.76 5.77 -13.82
C GLY A 215 -10.02 4.90 -13.80
N GLY A 216 -11.07 5.33 -13.11
CA GLY A 216 -12.37 4.66 -13.09
C GLY A 216 -13.02 4.54 -14.48
N GLY A 217 -14.04 3.71 -14.60
CA GLY A 217 -14.82 3.47 -15.81
C GLY A 217 -15.80 2.31 -15.63
N SER A 218 -16.52 1.96 -16.67
CA SER A 218 -17.41 0.81 -16.67
C SER A 218 -16.63 -0.52 -16.53
N LEU A 219 -17.33 -1.59 -16.16
CA LEU A 219 -16.76 -2.94 -16.11
C LEU A 219 -16.12 -3.33 -17.47
N GLU A 220 -16.78 -2.97 -18.56
CA GLU A 220 -16.30 -3.21 -19.93
C GLU A 220 -14.98 -2.49 -20.21
N ASP A 221 -14.86 -1.26 -19.76
CA ASP A 221 -13.63 -0.48 -19.88
C ASP A 221 -12.45 -1.08 -19.09
N LEU A 222 -12.72 -1.75 -17.98
CA LEU A 222 -11.72 -2.41 -17.13
C LEU A 222 -11.35 -3.81 -17.64
N MET A 223 -12.06 -4.32 -18.65
CA MET A 223 -11.86 -5.69 -19.16
C MET A 223 -10.44 -5.97 -19.63
N ALA A 224 -9.75 -4.98 -20.19
CA ALA A 224 -8.37 -5.13 -20.60
C ALA A 224 -7.44 -5.61 -19.47
N PHE A 225 -7.71 -5.20 -18.21
CA PHE A 225 -6.94 -5.60 -17.04
C PHE A 225 -7.41 -6.93 -16.41
N ASN A 226 -8.51 -7.47 -16.93
CA ASN A 226 -9.03 -8.80 -16.62
C ASN A 226 -8.60 -9.86 -17.64
N GLU A 227 -7.86 -9.46 -18.67
CA GLU A 227 -7.34 -10.37 -19.68
C GLU A 227 -6.18 -11.20 -19.14
N GLU A 228 -6.16 -12.48 -19.50
CA GLU A 228 -5.17 -13.46 -19.04
C GLU A 228 -3.74 -13.03 -19.35
N ALA A 229 -3.52 -12.39 -20.51
CA ALA A 229 -2.21 -11.90 -20.92
C ALA A 229 -1.63 -10.90 -19.91
N VAL A 230 -2.45 -9.95 -19.43
CA VAL A 230 -2.02 -8.95 -18.43
C VAL A 230 -1.75 -9.61 -17.08
N VAL A 231 -2.66 -10.49 -16.63
CA VAL A 231 -2.51 -11.21 -15.36
C VAL A 231 -1.22 -12.01 -15.34
N ARG A 232 -0.91 -12.73 -16.42
CA ARG A 232 0.32 -13.53 -16.54
C ARG A 232 1.56 -12.66 -16.58
N ALA A 233 1.54 -11.56 -17.34
CA ALA A 233 2.67 -10.62 -17.42
C ALA A 233 2.97 -9.99 -16.05
N VAL A 234 1.94 -9.59 -15.29
CA VAL A 234 2.09 -9.03 -13.95
C VAL A 234 2.59 -10.08 -12.97
N ALA A 235 2.01 -11.28 -12.95
CA ALA A 235 2.43 -12.36 -12.06
C ALA A 235 3.86 -12.87 -12.36
N ALA A 236 4.33 -12.77 -13.61
CA ALA A 236 5.68 -13.16 -14.03
C ALA A 236 6.71 -12.03 -13.92
N SER A 237 6.29 -10.81 -13.57
CA SER A 237 7.20 -9.67 -13.45
C SER A 237 8.23 -9.92 -12.34
N ASP A 238 9.52 -9.71 -12.62
CA ASP A 238 10.58 -9.71 -11.61
C ASP A 238 10.60 -8.42 -10.80
N ILE A 239 10.13 -7.33 -11.41
CA ILE A 239 10.00 -6.02 -10.78
C ILE A 239 8.68 -5.99 -10.01
N PRO A 240 8.66 -5.57 -8.72
CA PRO A 240 7.41 -5.43 -7.96
C PRO A 240 6.40 -4.54 -8.68
N VAL A 241 5.11 -4.92 -8.64
CA VAL A 241 4.03 -4.24 -9.36
C VAL A 241 2.97 -3.75 -8.39
N ILE A 242 2.65 -2.46 -8.47
CA ILE A 242 1.44 -1.89 -7.86
C ILE A 242 0.37 -1.79 -8.95
N SER A 243 -0.78 -2.42 -8.73
CA SER A 243 -1.96 -2.21 -9.56
C SER A 243 -2.82 -1.08 -8.98
N ALA A 244 -3.17 -0.13 -9.81
CA ALA A 244 -4.04 1.01 -9.50
C ALA A 244 -5.08 1.17 -10.61
N VAL A 245 -5.93 0.16 -10.74
CA VAL A 245 -6.93 0.05 -11.80
C VAL A 245 -8.33 0.18 -11.18
N GLY A 246 -9.10 1.14 -11.66
CA GLY A 246 -10.46 1.41 -11.17
C GLY A 246 -10.50 2.21 -9.86
N HIS A 247 -11.63 2.08 -9.15
CA HIS A 247 -11.87 2.68 -7.83
C HIS A 247 -11.92 1.60 -6.74
N GLU A 248 -12.27 2.01 -5.54
CA GLU A 248 -12.27 1.15 -4.34
C GLU A 248 -13.13 -0.12 -4.51
N THR A 249 -14.26 -0.01 -5.22
CA THR A 249 -15.22 -1.09 -5.49
C THR A 249 -14.84 -1.99 -6.65
N ASP A 250 -14.01 -1.50 -7.60
CA ASP A 250 -13.76 -2.14 -8.87
C ASP A 250 -12.46 -2.96 -8.76
N THR A 251 -12.58 -4.24 -8.48
CA THR A 251 -11.42 -5.13 -8.39
C THR A 251 -11.23 -5.91 -9.68
N THR A 252 -10.05 -5.81 -10.28
CA THR A 252 -9.67 -6.53 -11.49
C THR A 252 -8.80 -7.75 -11.20
N LEU A 253 -8.66 -8.67 -12.17
CA LEU A 253 -7.75 -9.82 -12.03
C LEU A 253 -6.28 -9.39 -11.96
N CYS A 254 -5.94 -8.25 -12.57
CA CYS A 254 -4.62 -7.63 -12.43
C CYS A 254 -4.30 -7.29 -10.96
N ASP A 255 -5.28 -6.82 -10.17
CA ASP A 255 -5.11 -6.50 -8.75
C ASP A 255 -4.77 -7.71 -7.91
N PHE A 256 -5.35 -8.88 -8.24
CA PHE A 256 -5.02 -10.13 -7.56
C PHE A 256 -3.60 -10.62 -7.88
N ALA A 257 -3.13 -10.40 -9.12
CA ALA A 257 -1.80 -10.81 -9.57
C ALA A 257 -0.68 -9.86 -9.12
N ALA A 258 -1.00 -8.58 -8.94
CA ALA A 258 -0.04 -7.57 -8.51
C ALA A 258 0.46 -7.81 -7.07
N ASP A 259 1.66 -7.34 -6.77
CA ASP A 259 2.26 -7.44 -5.44
C ASP A 259 1.50 -6.59 -4.41
N LEU A 260 1.02 -5.41 -4.85
CA LEU A 260 0.17 -4.55 -4.04
C LEU A 260 -0.95 -3.95 -4.89
N ARG A 261 -2.16 -3.85 -4.32
CA ARG A 261 -3.28 -3.10 -4.88
C ARG A 261 -3.37 -1.72 -4.24
N ALA A 262 -3.48 -0.70 -5.07
CA ALA A 262 -3.84 0.65 -4.64
C ALA A 262 -5.27 0.99 -5.12
N PRO A 263 -6.13 1.58 -4.27
CA PRO A 263 -7.51 1.89 -4.64
C PRO A 263 -7.61 3.02 -5.68
N THR A 264 -6.57 3.82 -5.83
CA THR A 264 -6.50 4.93 -6.78
C THR A 264 -5.08 5.11 -7.31
N PRO A 265 -4.90 5.73 -8.50
CA PRO A 265 -3.58 6.07 -9.02
C PRO A 265 -2.75 6.97 -8.09
N THR A 266 -3.39 7.90 -7.39
CA THR A 266 -2.75 8.74 -6.37
C THR A 266 -2.31 7.93 -5.17
N GLY A 267 -3.14 6.97 -4.71
CA GLY A 267 -2.80 6.02 -3.65
C GLY A 267 -1.61 5.15 -4.02
N ALA A 268 -1.50 4.72 -5.29
CA ALA A 268 -0.32 3.98 -5.77
C ALA A 268 0.97 4.79 -5.64
N ALA A 269 0.94 6.07 -6.00
CA ALA A 269 2.07 6.97 -5.83
C ALA A 269 2.45 7.15 -4.35
N GLU A 270 1.45 7.23 -3.46
CA GLU A 270 1.67 7.33 -2.01
C GLU A 270 2.29 6.06 -1.40
N MET A 271 1.87 4.90 -1.87
CA MET A 271 2.42 3.61 -1.44
C MET A 271 3.81 3.32 -2.02
N ALA A 272 4.12 3.92 -3.17
CA ALA A 272 5.38 3.72 -3.87
C ALA A 272 6.58 4.42 -3.19
N VAL A 273 6.36 5.51 -2.47
CA VAL A 273 7.44 6.33 -1.88
C VAL A 273 7.08 6.85 -0.49
N PRO A 274 8.06 6.95 0.42
CA PRO A 274 7.88 7.61 1.71
C PRO A 274 7.77 9.14 1.55
N VAL A 275 7.46 9.84 2.63
CA VAL A 275 7.48 11.31 2.66
C VAL A 275 8.91 11.80 2.87
N ARG A 276 9.45 12.53 1.91
CA ARG A 276 10.83 13.04 1.95
C ARG A 276 11.10 13.93 3.17
N LEU A 277 10.14 14.76 3.56
CA LEU A 277 10.30 15.65 4.71
C LEU A 277 10.44 14.89 6.01
N ASP A 278 9.69 13.78 6.18
CA ASP A 278 9.77 12.94 7.38
C ASP A 278 11.12 12.25 7.48
N LEU A 279 11.63 11.74 6.34
CA LEU A 279 12.98 11.15 6.30
C LEU A 279 14.08 12.16 6.61
N LEU A 280 13.95 13.39 6.11
CA LEU A 280 14.90 14.45 6.43
C LEU A 280 14.85 14.85 7.91
N ALA A 281 13.66 14.90 8.51
CA ALA A 281 13.50 15.14 9.94
C ALA A 281 14.17 14.02 10.75
N GLN A 282 13.91 12.77 10.40
CA GLN A 282 14.51 11.60 11.06
C GLN A 282 16.06 11.63 10.98
N VAL A 283 16.61 11.89 9.79
CA VAL A 283 18.07 11.97 9.62
C VAL A 283 18.67 13.10 10.47
N ARG A 284 17.99 14.26 10.58
CA ARG A 284 18.44 15.37 11.43
C ARG A 284 18.41 15.00 12.91
N ASP A 285 17.35 14.35 13.36
CA ASP A 285 17.24 13.88 14.75
C ASP A 285 18.31 12.83 15.07
N ASP A 286 18.55 11.89 14.19
CA ASP A 286 19.58 10.86 14.36
C ASP A 286 20.98 11.50 14.38
N ALA A 287 21.24 12.49 13.52
CA ALA A 287 22.49 13.24 13.53
C ALA A 287 22.69 14.01 14.85
N ALA A 288 21.64 14.68 15.36
CA ALA A 288 21.70 15.39 16.64
C ALA A 288 21.93 14.45 17.82
N ARG A 289 21.26 13.28 17.81
CA ARG A 289 21.45 12.22 18.82
C ARG A 289 22.87 11.66 18.79
N LEU A 290 23.42 11.42 17.61
CA LEU A 290 24.79 10.95 17.42
C LEU A 290 25.79 11.98 17.97
N ASP A 291 25.69 13.24 17.53
CA ASP A 291 26.56 14.32 18.01
C ASP A 291 26.51 14.46 19.54
N GLY A 292 25.30 14.49 20.09
CA GLY A 292 25.12 14.55 21.55
C GLY A 292 25.70 13.35 22.29
N SER A 293 25.61 12.14 21.74
CA SER A 293 26.19 10.94 22.38
C SER A 293 27.71 10.92 22.30
N VAL A 294 28.28 11.36 21.18
CA VAL A 294 29.76 11.49 21.02
C VAL A 294 30.31 12.55 21.99
N ARG A 295 29.65 13.71 22.11
CA ARG A 295 30.06 14.75 23.09
C ARG A 295 30.05 14.23 24.51
N ARG A 296 28.95 13.63 24.96
CA ARG A 296 28.87 13.02 26.31
C ARG A 296 29.98 12.00 26.53
N MET A 297 30.23 11.13 25.55
CA MET A 297 31.32 10.15 25.66
C MET A 297 32.68 10.79 25.82
N LEU A 298 32.96 11.89 25.09
CA LEU A 298 34.21 12.63 25.18
C LEU A 298 34.33 13.33 26.53
N ASP A 299 33.26 13.98 27.01
CA ASP A 299 33.22 14.65 28.31
C ASP A 299 33.44 13.65 29.45
N ASP A 300 32.79 12.48 29.43
CA ASP A 300 33.01 11.40 30.39
C ASP A 300 34.46 10.91 30.39
N ARG A 301 35.07 10.78 29.18
CA ARG A 301 36.48 10.39 29.09
C ARG A 301 37.40 11.48 29.60
N ALA A 302 37.13 12.75 29.28
CA ALA A 302 37.90 13.87 29.81
C ALA A 302 37.84 13.94 31.33
N MET A 303 36.65 13.87 31.93
CA MET A 303 36.48 13.82 33.40
C MET A 303 37.19 12.61 34.01
N ARG A 304 37.20 11.46 33.37
CA ARG A 304 37.90 10.28 33.86
C ARG A 304 39.41 10.45 33.83
N VAL A 305 39.94 11.07 32.75
CA VAL A 305 41.39 11.40 32.62
C VAL A 305 41.80 12.40 33.72
N GLU A 306 41.04 13.47 33.93
CA GLU A 306 41.29 14.44 34.99
C GLU A 306 41.23 13.79 36.40
N GLY A 307 40.24 12.90 36.61
CA GLY A 307 40.13 12.15 37.87
C GLY A 307 41.37 11.28 38.13
N LEU A 308 41.84 10.57 37.12
CA LEU A 308 43.07 9.78 37.19
C LEU A 308 44.32 10.64 37.38
N ALA A 309 44.38 11.77 36.67
CA ALA A 309 45.51 12.75 36.85
C ALA A 309 45.60 13.31 38.27
N ARG A 310 44.44 13.60 38.90
CA ARG A 310 44.42 14.05 40.33
C ARG A 310 44.86 12.93 41.30
N GLY A 311 44.68 11.68 40.91
CA GLY A 311 45.10 10.51 41.70
C GLY A 311 46.61 10.23 41.62
N ILE A 312 47.32 10.80 40.63
CA ILE A 312 48.76 10.65 40.51
C ILE A 312 49.43 11.63 41.50
N PRO A 313 50.12 11.18 42.57
CA PRO A 313 50.80 12.08 43.49
C PRO A 313 51.91 12.82 42.76
N ALA A 314 52.10 14.10 43.10
CA ALA A 314 53.20 14.90 42.55
C ALA A 314 54.53 14.22 42.84
N LEU A 315 55.35 13.99 41.83
CA LEU A 315 56.62 13.24 41.95
C LEU A 315 57.51 13.83 43.04
N ASP A 316 57.57 15.18 43.12
CA ASP A 316 58.33 15.92 44.12
C ASP A 316 57.90 15.54 45.54
N ARG A 317 56.60 15.43 45.81
CA ARG A 317 56.06 15.06 47.12
C ARG A 317 56.42 13.61 47.49
N VAL A 318 56.42 12.71 46.56
CA VAL A 318 56.85 11.35 46.77
C VAL A 318 58.34 11.25 47.08
N ILE A 319 59.16 12.05 46.34
CA ILE A 319 60.61 12.15 46.57
C ILE A 319 60.90 12.72 47.95
N GLU A 320 60.24 13.83 48.33
CA GLU A 320 60.35 14.44 49.62
C GLU A 320 60.02 13.47 50.77
N GLU A 321 58.93 12.73 50.66
CA GLU A 321 58.54 11.72 51.69
C GLU A 321 59.61 10.60 51.83
N TYR A 322 60.18 10.14 50.72
CA TYR A 322 61.23 9.12 50.81
C TYR A 322 62.54 9.72 51.30
N ALA A 323 62.87 10.95 50.97
CA ALA A 323 64.03 11.66 51.49
C ALA A 323 63.92 11.81 52.99
N GLN A 324 62.78 12.31 53.50
CA GLN A 324 62.52 12.41 54.92
C GLN A 324 62.61 11.08 55.66
N ARG A 325 62.04 10.02 55.10
CA ARG A 325 62.17 8.64 55.66
C ARG A 325 63.61 8.17 55.72
N LEU A 326 64.42 8.55 54.72
CA LEU A 326 65.83 8.20 54.69
C LEU A 326 66.58 8.95 55.78
N ASP A 327 66.34 10.25 55.96
CA ASP A 327 66.95 11.10 56.98
C ASP A 327 66.58 10.58 58.36
N ASP A 328 65.32 10.29 58.62
CA ASP A 328 64.86 9.71 59.92
C ASP A 328 65.59 8.38 60.26
N ARG A 329 65.73 7.55 59.22
CA ARG A 329 66.45 6.27 59.43
C ARG A 329 67.95 6.49 59.64
N TRP A 330 68.53 7.47 58.97
CA TRP A 330 69.92 7.85 59.14
C TRP A 330 70.20 8.35 60.56
N GLU A 331 69.35 9.26 61.05
CA GLU A 331 69.43 9.79 62.44
C GLU A 331 69.30 8.65 63.50
N ARG A 332 68.31 7.77 63.28
CA ARG A 332 68.11 6.59 64.15
C ARG A 332 69.32 5.68 64.13
N LEU A 333 69.91 5.40 62.98
CA LEU A 333 71.14 4.59 62.90
C LEU A 333 72.28 5.26 63.61
N GLY A 334 72.44 6.57 63.42
CA GLY A 334 73.45 7.34 64.14
C GLY A 334 73.27 7.31 65.67
N ALA A 335 72.03 7.46 66.13
CA ALA A 335 71.71 7.38 67.61
C ALA A 335 71.93 5.98 68.13
N CYS A 336 71.48 4.93 67.46
CA CYS A 336 71.72 3.56 67.85
C CYS A 336 73.22 3.19 67.87
N GLY A 337 73.98 3.69 66.91
CA GLY A 337 75.43 3.49 66.81
C GLY A 337 76.15 4.12 68.00
N ARG A 338 75.81 5.38 68.31
CA ARG A 338 76.35 6.05 69.52
C ARG A 338 75.99 5.34 70.81
N ALA A 339 74.74 5.01 71.00
CA ALA A 339 74.30 4.27 72.17
C ALA A 339 74.98 2.88 72.32
N TYR A 340 75.18 2.20 71.22
CA TYR A 340 75.90 0.93 71.17
C TYR A 340 77.37 1.12 71.58
N LEU A 341 78.09 2.11 71.08
CA LEU A 341 79.49 2.41 71.43
C LEU A 341 79.60 2.86 72.88
N GLU A 342 78.68 3.70 73.38
CA GLU A 342 78.65 4.12 74.77
C GLU A 342 78.45 2.95 75.65
N ARG A 343 77.52 2.04 75.35
CA ARG A 343 77.27 0.82 76.11
C ARG A 343 78.55 -0.07 76.15
N ARG A 344 79.19 -0.26 74.94
CA ARG A 344 80.41 -1.05 74.92
C ARG A 344 81.55 -0.39 75.62
N THR A 345 81.66 0.89 75.57
CA THR A 345 82.68 1.66 76.29
C THR A 345 82.45 1.58 77.82
N ALA A 346 81.16 1.69 78.28
CA ALA A 346 80.80 1.50 79.64
C ALA A 346 81.12 0.06 80.14
N GLU A 347 80.77 -0.94 79.28
CA GLU A 347 81.10 -2.36 79.59
C GLU A 347 82.61 -2.59 79.74
N VAL A 348 83.41 -2.05 78.84
CA VAL A 348 84.89 -2.13 78.93
C VAL A 348 85.44 -1.42 80.14
N ARG A 349 84.88 -0.23 80.48
CA ARG A 349 85.24 0.48 81.71
C ARG A 349 84.86 -0.31 82.94
N HIS A 350 83.69 -0.92 82.98
CA HIS A 350 83.25 -1.75 84.09
C HIS A 350 84.13 -2.97 84.22
N LEU A 351 84.42 -3.70 83.17
CA LEU A 351 85.36 -4.81 83.17
C LEU A 351 86.75 -4.38 83.58
N GLY A 352 87.23 -3.22 83.18
CA GLY A 352 88.52 -2.66 83.55
C GLY A 352 88.52 -2.31 85.07
N ALA A 353 87.42 -1.80 85.64
CA ALA A 353 87.29 -1.55 87.04
C ALA A 353 87.20 -2.83 87.91
N CYS A 354 86.66 -3.88 87.32
CA CYS A 354 86.64 -5.21 87.99
C CYS A 354 87.98 -5.94 87.89
N LEU A 355 88.94 -5.53 87.10
CA LEU A 355 90.28 -6.02 87.01
C LEU A 355 91.11 -5.33 88.12
N ARG A 356 91.14 -5.86 89.37
CA ARG A 356 92.03 -5.41 90.41
C ARG A 356 93.47 -5.62 89.94
N SER A 357 94.25 -4.58 90.12
CA SER A 357 95.65 -4.70 89.77
C SER A 357 96.33 -5.79 90.69
N PRO A 358 97.21 -6.61 90.07
CA PRO A 358 97.92 -7.62 90.92
C PRO A 358 98.57 -7.01 92.12
N ARG A 359 98.88 -5.71 92.11
CA ARG A 359 99.51 -5.03 93.24
C ARG A 359 98.51 -4.78 94.43
N GLU A 360 97.20 -4.55 94.14
CA GLU A 360 96.13 -4.35 95.13
C GLU A 360 95.68 -5.69 95.73
N GLN A 361 95.84 -6.78 95.06
CA GLN A 361 95.56 -8.11 95.56
C GLN A 361 96.64 -8.59 96.57
N ILE A 362 97.79 -8.02 96.46
CA ILE A 362 98.94 -8.40 97.33
C ILE A 362 98.95 -7.47 98.61
N ALA A 363 98.44 -6.28 98.55
CA ALA A 363 98.39 -5.32 99.71
C ALA A 363 97.26 -5.53 100.71
N GLY A 364 96.34 -6.44 100.48
CA GLY A 364 95.20 -6.79 101.30
C GLY A 364 95.27 -8.19 101.95
N LYS A 365 96.39 -8.75 102.06
CA LYS A 365 96.66 -9.85 102.90
C LYS A 365 97.58 -9.51 104.06
#